data_8aab43c3e8a27243fd52116b02817028
#
_entry.id   8aab43c3e8a27243fd52116b02817028
#
_cell.length_a   1.000
_cell.length_b   1.000
_cell.length_c   1.000
_cell.angle_alpha   90.00
_cell.angle_beta   90.00
_cell.angle_gamma   90.00
#
_symmetry.space_group_name_H-M   'P 1'
#
loop_
_entity.id
_entity.type
_entity.pdbx_description
1 polymer ?
#
loop_
_entity_poly.entity_id
_entity_poly.type
_entity_poly.pdbx_seq_one_letter_code
_entity_poly.pdbx_strand_id
1 'polypeptide(L)'
;GYGWLYMAIVQVVVIFLVLGIFGKKIAMVSRKIDAVTVVDVIRSRYQSDLLANISALVIVAFFCATMVAQFVGAAKLFEAVTGFSYVTGLTLFGLIVVFYTTVGGFKGVAITDAICAVAMIIGLFILFFSMLETGGGYERIMTHIQTNHPDMLEPLSRGKMPISLYISQWLLVGVCTLALPQSVVRGISYKNTKALHNAMIIGTVVIGAMTLIATWIGVLSK
;
A
#
# COMPACT_ATOMS: atom_id res chain seq x y z
N GLY A 1 14.43 -11.77 3.73
CA GLY A 1 14.80 -12.89 2.88
C GLY A 1 13.80 -13.20 1.79
N TYR A 2 14.03 -14.22 1.00
CA TYR A 2 13.19 -14.61 -0.16
C TYR A 2 11.72 -14.89 0.18
N GLY A 3 11.40 -15.25 1.42
CA GLY A 3 10.02 -15.40 1.86
C GLY A 3 9.14 -14.16 1.62
N TRP A 4 9.73 -12.98 1.66
CA TRP A 4 9.02 -11.73 1.37
C TRP A 4 8.72 -11.52 -0.11
N LEU A 5 9.47 -12.14 -1.03
CA LEU A 5 9.13 -12.14 -2.47
C LEU A 5 7.81 -12.87 -2.73
N TYR A 6 7.58 -14.00 -2.06
CA TYR A 6 6.29 -14.70 -2.16
C TYR A 6 5.14 -13.82 -1.65
N MET A 7 5.37 -13.03 -0.61
CA MET A 7 4.39 -12.09 -0.08
C MET A 7 4.11 -10.95 -1.08
N ALA A 8 5.11 -10.48 -1.81
CA ALA A 8 4.94 -9.51 -2.89
C ALA A 8 4.05 -10.06 -4.02
N ILE A 9 4.21 -11.33 -4.38
CA ILE A 9 3.36 -11.99 -5.39
C ILE A 9 1.90 -12.04 -4.92
N VAL A 10 1.64 -12.32 -3.65
CA VAL A 10 0.28 -12.29 -3.08
C VAL A 10 -0.35 -10.92 -3.23
N GLN A 11 0.39 -9.84 -3.02
CA GLN A 11 -0.13 -8.48 -3.22
C GLN A 11 -0.59 -8.22 -4.66
N VAL A 12 0.12 -8.75 -5.66
CA VAL A 12 -0.31 -8.65 -7.07
C VAL A 12 -1.68 -9.27 -7.28
N VAL A 13 -1.87 -10.50 -6.78
CA VAL A 13 -3.14 -11.23 -6.86
C VAL A 13 -4.25 -10.47 -6.14
N VAL A 14 -3.95 -9.93 -4.94
CA VAL A 14 -4.91 -9.19 -4.12
C VAL A 14 -5.42 -7.95 -4.83
N ILE A 15 -4.56 -7.18 -5.50
CA ILE A 15 -4.99 -5.98 -6.23
C ILE A 15 -5.97 -6.36 -7.35
N PHE A 16 -5.68 -7.44 -8.08
CA PHE A 16 -6.59 -7.96 -9.09
C PHE A 16 -7.95 -8.34 -8.48
N LEU A 17 -7.96 -9.03 -7.33
CA LEU A 17 -9.19 -9.40 -6.63
C LEU A 17 -9.94 -8.19 -6.07
N VAL A 18 -9.22 -7.23 -5.45
CA VAL A 18 -9.80 -6.00 -4.89
C VAL A 18 -10.52 -5.19 -5.95
N LEU A 19 -9.89 -4.92 -7.07
CA LEU A 19 -10.47 -4.08 -8.12
C LEU A 19 -11.39 -4.87 -9.07
N GLY A 20 -11.00 -6.09 -9.45
CA GLY A 20 -11.71 -6.87 -10.45
C GLY A 20 -12.98 -7.53 -9.93
N ILE A 21 -12.92 -8.21 -8.80
CA ILE A 21 -14.05 -8.95 -8.26
C ILE A 21 -14.81 -8.12 -7.24
N PHE A 22 -14.12 -7.69 -6.18
CA PHE A 22 -14.74 -6.99 -5.06
C PHE A 22 -15.16 -5.58 -5.45
N GLY A 23 -14.28 -4.81 -6.08
CA GLY A 23 -14.55 -3.43 -6.51
C GLY A 23 -15.73 -3.35 -7.48
N LYS A 24 -15.84 -4.31 -8.42
CA LYS A 24 -16.98 -4.39 -9.34
C LYS A 24 -18.30 -4.63 -8.61
N LYS A 25 -18.31 -5.56 -7.65
CA LYS A 25 -19.52 -5.85 -6.87
C LYS A 25 -19.92 -4.66 -6.00
N ILE A 26 -18.96 -4.05 -5.31
CA ILE A 26 -19.20 -2.85 -4.49
C ILE A 26 -19.68 -1.68 -5.36
N ALA A 27 -19.08 -1.42 -6.53
CA ALA A 27 -19.54 -0.39 -7.44
C ALA A 27 -20.98 -0.58 -7.92
N MET A 28 -21.39 -1.83 -8.17
CA MET A 28 -22.79 -2.13 -8.53
C MET A 28 -23.75 -1.90 -7.36
N VAL A 29 -23.39 -2.34 -6.17
CA VAL A 29 -24.22 -2.20 -4.97
C VAL A 29 -24.33 -0.71 -4.62
N SER A 30 -23.22 0.01 -4.54
CA SER A 30 -23.22 1.43 -4.14
C SER A 30 -24.06 2.30 -5.08
N ARG A 31 -24.01 2.05 -6.39
CA ARG A 31 -24.88 2.77 -7.36
C ARG A 31 -26.35 2.47 -7.20
N LYS A 32 -26.70 1.25 -6.77
CA LYS A 32 -28.10 0.86 -6.56
C LYS A 32 -28.71 1.53 -5.33
N ILE A 33 -27.88 1.86 -4.35
CA ILE A 33 -28.32 2.46 -3.07
C ILE A 33 -27.84 3.90 -2.89
N ASP A 34 -27.25 4.50 -3.95
CA ASP A 34 -26.64 5.84 -3.94
C ASP A 34 -25.66 6.07 -2.78
N ALA A 35 -24.91 5.03 -2.43
CA ALA A 35 -23.91 5.09 -1.37
C ALA A 35 -22.68 5.88 -1.81
N VAL A 36 -22.25 6.81 -0.97
CA VAL A 36 -21.03 7.60 -1.14
C VAL A 36 -19.90 7.08 -0.25
N THR A 37 -20.25 6.47 0.88
CA THR A 37 -19.30 5.98 1.87
C THR A 37 -19.47 4.49 2.15
N VAL A 38 -18.45 3.89 2.78
CA VAL A 38 -18.54 2.51 3.30
C VAL A 38 -19.65 2.37 4.34
N VAL A 39 -19.83 3.42 5.14
CA VAL A 39 -20.86 3.44 6.20
C VAL A 39 -22.27 3.37 5.60
N ASP A 40 -22.52 4.01 4.44
CA ASP A 40 -23.80 3.93 3.74
C ASP A 40 -24.10 2.51 3.26
N VAL A 41 -23.07 1.79 2.78
CA VAL A 41 -23.21 0.37 2.39
C VAL A 41 -23.57 -0.49 3.59
N ILE A 42 -22.92 -0.27 4.74
CA ILE A 42 -23.21 -0.99 5.99
C ILE A 42 -24.64 -0.67 6.47
N ARG A 43 -25.02 0.61 6.49
CA ARG A 43 -26.37 1.05 6.89
C ARG A 43 -27.44 0.40 6.02
N SER A 44 -27.28 0.44 4.71
CA SER A 44 -28.22 -0.15 3.78
C SER A 44 -28.32 -1.68 3.93
N ARG A 45 -27.20 -2.34 4.19
CA ARG A 45 -27.15 -3.80 4.31
C ARG A 45 -27.79 -4.33 5.59
N TYR A 46 -27.53 -3.65 6.72
CA TYR A 46 -27.93 -4.12 8.04
C TYR A 46 -29.14 -3.35 8.60
N GLN A 47 -29.59 -2.30 7.92
CA GLN A 47 -30.72 -1.44 8.32
C GLN A 47 -30.64 -0.98 9.79
N SER A 48 -29.43 -0.69 10.25
CA SER A 48 -29.13 -0.31 11.63
C SER A 48 -28.27 0.96 11.68
N ASP A 49 -28.84 2.06 12.18
CA ASP A 49 -28.11 3.30 12.39
C ASP A 49 -27.05 3.17 13.48
N LEU A 50 -27.31 2.37 14.51
CA LEU A 50 -26.35 2.11 15.57
C LEU A 50 -25.09 1.46 15.02
N LEU A 51 -25.22 0.43 14.18
CA LEU A 51 -24.10 -0.27 13.56
C LEU A 51 -23.33 0.66 12.60
N ALA A 52 -24.04 1.48 11.84
CA ALA A 52 -23.45 2.47 10.95
C ALA A 52 -22.60 3.49 11.73
N ASN A 53 -23.11 4.04 12.82
CA ASN A 53 -22.40 5.02 13.64
C ASN A 53 -21.19 4.44 14.35
N ILE A 54 -21.29 3.21 14.90
CA ILE A 54 -20.16 2.50 15.49
C ILE A 54 -19.09 2.25 14.42
N SER A 55 -19.47 1.78 13.23
CA SER A 55 -18.55 1.56 12.12
C SER A 55 -17.85 2.85 11.70
N ALA A 56 -18.55 3.97 11.62
CA ALA A 56 -17.96 5.27 11.31
C ALA A 56 -16.91 5.67 12.34
N LEU A 57 -17.22 5.55 13.63
CA LEU A 57 -16.30 5.88 14.71
C LEU A 57 -15.04 5.01 14.67
N VAL A 58 -15.21 3.70 14.49
CA VAL A 58 -14.09 2.75 14.38
C VAL A 58 -13.22 3.09 13.15
N ILE A 59 -13.81 3.33 11.99
CA ILE A 59 -13.07 3.70 10.77
C ILE A 59 -12.25 4.97 11.01
N VAL A 60 -12.86 6.03 11.57
CA VAL A 60 -12.16 7.29 11.84
C VAL A 60 -11.00 7.08 12.83
N ALA A 61 -11.21 6.36 13.93
CA ALA A 61 -10.18 6.11 14.93
C ALA A 61 -8.98 5.37 14.33
N PHE A 62 -9.21 4.29 13.58
CA PHE A 62 -8.14 3.52 12.96
C PHE A 62 -7.44 4.27 11.82
N PHE A 63 -8.14 5.08 11.04
CA PHE A 63 -7.50 5.93 10.04
C PHE A 63 -6.64 7.02 10.68
N CYS A 64 -7.09 7.65 11.77
CA CYS A 64 -6.24 8.58 12.52
C CYS A 64 -4.95 7.91 12.99
N ALA A 65 -5.02 6.71 13.56
CA ALA A 65 -3.85 5.96 13.98
C ALA A 65 -2.90 5.66 12.81
N THR A 66 -3.44 5.26 11.66
CA THR A 66 -2.66 5.00 10.44
C THR A 66 -1.98 6.27 9.92
N MET A 67 -2.68 7.40 9.91
CA MET A 67 -2.13 8.70 9.52
C MET A 67 -0.97 9.12 10.43
N VAL A 68 -1.12 8.98 11.73
CA VAL A 68 -0.03 9.28 12.69
C VAL A 68 1.22 8.48 12.34
N ALA A 69 1.09 7.17 12.07
CA ALA A 69 2.22 6.33 11.70
C ALA A 69 2.91 6.81 10.40
N GLN A 70 2.13 7.25 9.40
CA GLN A 70 2.66 7.78 8.14
C GLN A 70 3.38 9.12 8.33
N PHE A 71 2.81 10.04 9.12
CA PHE A 71 3.45 11.32 9.43
C PHE A 71 4.76 11.14 10.21
N VAL A 72 4.77 10.25 11.20
CA VAL A 72 5.99 9.91 11.95
C VAL A 72 7.07 9.36 11.01
N GLY A 73 6.70 8.44 10.12
CA GLY A 73 7.63 7.88 9.13
C GLY A 73 8.19 8.93 8.18
N ALA A 74 7.34 9.79 7.62
CA ALA A 74 7.73 10.86 6.73
C ALA A 74 8.64 11.89 7.41
N ALA A 75 8.31 12.32 8.63
CA ALA A 75 9.10 13.29 9.39
C ALA A 75 10.50 12.74 9.78
N LYS A 76 10.58 11.46 10.17
CA LYS A 76 11.87 10.80 10.45
C LYS A 76 12.74 10.67 9.20
N LEU A 77 12.15 10.33 8.07
CA LEU A 77 12.86 10.28 6.81
C LEU A 77 13.38 11.65 6.41
N PHE A 78 12.56 12.70 6.56
CA PHE A 78 12.94 14.07 6.30
C PHE A 78 14.12 14.51 7.17
N GLU A 79 14.07 14.24 8.48
CA GLU A 79 15.17 14.51 9.41
C GLU A 79 16.45 13.78 8.99
N ALA A 80 16.37 12.50 8.63
CA ALA A 80 17.52 11.70 8.23
C ALA A 80 18.17 12.19 6.93
N VAL A 81 17.38 12.70 5.97
CA VAL A 81 17.88 13.12 4.66
C VAL A 81 18.35 14.58 4.66
N THR A 82 17.63 15.45 5.35
CA THR A 82 17.90 16.90 5.29
C THR A 82 18.71 17.45 6.47
N GLY A 83 18.75 16.72 7.59
CA GLY A 83 19.35 17.19 8.84
C GLY A 83 18.50 18.21 9.62
N PHE A 84 17.30 18.60 9.10
CA PHE A 84 16.36 19.44 9.85
C PHE A 84 15.70 18.66 10.99
N SER A 85 15.12 19.38 11.95
CA SER A 85 14.47 18.73 13.09
C SER A 85 13.23 17.94 12.68
N TYR A 86 12.95 16.85 13.41
CA TYR A 86 11.73 16.04 13.27
C TYR A 86 10.45 16.90 13.27
N VAL A 87 10.39 17.90 14.17
CA VAL A 87 9.22 18.79 14.30
C VAL A 87 9.02 19.62 13.04
N THR A 88 10.10 20.11 12.43
CA THR A 88 10.04 20.86 11.17
C THR A 88 9.47 19.98 10.05
N GLY A 89 9.95 18.74 9.92
CA GLY A 89 9.44 17.80 8.94
C GLY A 89 7.95 17.49 9.17
N LEU A 90 7.57 17.20 10.41
CA LEU A 90 6.18 16.90 10.76
C LEU A 90 5.23 18.07 10.44
N THR A 91 5.62 19.29 10.78
CA THR A 91 4.82 20.50 10.53
C THR A 91 4.70 20.76 9.03
N LEU A 92 5.79 20.67 8.29
CA LEU A 92 5.81 20.89 6.83
C LEU A 92 4.88 19.91 6.12
N PHE A 93 5.04 18.61 6.38
CA PHE A 93 4.18 17.58 5.77
C PHE A 93 2.72 17.75 6.19
N GLY A 94 2.47 18.03 7.47
CA GLY A 94 1.11 18.27 7.95
C GLY A 94 0.43 19.41 7.22
N LEU A 95 1.09 20.55 7.09
CA LEU A 95 0.55 21.73 6.40
C LEU A 95 0.31 21.46 4.91
N ILE A 96 1.26 20.82 4.22
CA ILE A 96 1.12 20.47 2.80
C ILE A 96 -0.06 19.54 2.58
N VAL A 97 -0.19 18.47 3.39
CA VAL A 97 -1.28 17.50 3.26
C VAL A 97 -2.64 18.15 3.53
N VAL A 98 -2.75 18.95 4.60
CA VAL A 98 -3.99 19.65 4.92
C VAL A 98 -4.36 20.62 3.80
N PHE A 99 -3.39 21.37 3.30
CA PHE A 99 -3.62 22.35 2.23
C PHE A 99 -4.15 21.70 0.95
N TYR A 100 -3.43 20.70 0.40
CA TYR A 100 -3.84 20.13 -0.89
C TYR A 100 -5.11 19.26 -0.77
N THR A 101 -5.35 18.62 0.38
CA THR A 101 -6.58 17.87 0.61
C THR A 101 -7.80 18.77 0.76
N THR A 102 -7.66 19.90 1.46
CA THR A 102 -8.74 20.86 1.66
C THR A 102 -9.09 21.57 0.35
N VAL A 103 -8.10 22.02 -0.40
CA VAL A 103 -8.31 22.76 -1.66
C VAL A 103 -8.67 21.82 -2.81
N GLY A 104 -8.00 20.68 -2.92
CA GLY A 104 -8.13 19.76 -4.05
C GLY A 104 -9.24 18.74 -3.89
N GLY A 105 -9.70 18.49 -2.67
CA GLY A 105 -10.67 17.44 -2.37
C GLY A 105 -10.22 16.08 -2.91
N PHE A 106 -11.18 15.17 -3.13
CA PHE A 106 -10.90 13.81 -3.63
C PHE A 106 -10.18 13.80 -5.00
N LYS A 107 -10.53 14.72 -5.89
CA LYS A 107 -9.91 14.81 -7.22
C LYS A 107 -8.45 15.26 -7.12
N GLY A 108 -8.16 16.25 -6.28
CA GLY A 108 -6.81 16.73 -6.02
C GLY A 108 -5.92 15.62 -5.44
N VAL A 109 -6.42 14.88 -4.46
CA VAL A 109 -5.72 13.74 -3.87
C VAL A 109 -5.41 12.67 -4.93
N ALA A 110 -6.39 12.31 -5.77
CA ALA A 110 -6.18 11.31 -6.82
C ALA A 110 -5.12 11.71 -7.85
N ILE A 111 -5.04 13.00 -8.21
CA ILE A 111 -3.99 13.52 -9.11
C ILE A 111 -2.63 13.47 -8.42
N THR A 112 -2.55 13.90 -7.17
CA THR A 112 -1.31 13.86 -6.39
C THR A 112 -0.81 12.42 -6.23
N ASP A 113 -1.70 11.47 -5.92
CA ASP A 113 -1.37 10.05 -5.84
C ASP A 113 -0.77 9.54 -7.16
N ALA A 114 -1.33 9.93 -8.31
CA ALA A 114 -0.81 9.52 -9.61
C ALA A 114 0.59 10.09 -9.87
N ILE A 115 0.84 11.35 -9.54
CA ILE A 115 2.17 11.99 -9.66
C ILE A 115 3.17 11.30 -8.74
N CYS A 116 2.79 11.06 -7.48
CA CYS A 116 3.62 10.35 -6.52
C CYS A 116 3.94 8.92 -6.98
N ALA A 117 2.99 8.21 -7.59
CA ALA A 117 3.22 6.87 -8.12
C ALA A 117 4.29 6.87 -9.22
N VAL A 118 4.26 7.85 -10.13
CA VAL A 118 5.30 8.01 -11.17
C VAL A 118 6.66 8.30 -10.52
N ALA A 119 6.72 9.23 -9.57
CA ALA A 119 7.95 9.55 -8.85
C ALA A 119 8.51 8.34 -8.10
N MET A 120 7.64 7.55 -7.46
CA MET A 120 8.02 6.31 -6.76
C MET A 120 8.61 5.28 -7.72
N ILE A 121 8.02 5.08 -8.90
CA ILE A 121 8.54 4.15 -9.93
C ILE A 121 9.94 4.58 -10.33
N ILE A 122 10.14 5.86 -10.66
CA ILE A 122 11.45 6.40 -11.05
C ILE A 122 12.46 6.21 -9.90
N GLY A 123 12.07 6.56 -8.68
CA GLY A 123 12.93 6.39 -7.49
C GLY A 123 13.33 4.95 -7.24
N LEU A 124 12.41 3.99 -7.40
CA LEU A 124 12.70 2.56 -7.26
C LEU A 124 13.70 2.07 -8.31
N PHE A 125 13.58 2.50 -9.55
CA PHE A 125 14.54 2.14 -10.60
C PHE A 125 15.92 2.74 -10.31
N ILE A 126 15.99 4.02 -9.94
CA ILE A 126 17.26 4.67 -9.58
C ILE A 126 17.91 3.91 -8.41
N LEU A 127 17.15 3.62 -7.37
CA LEU A 127 17.65 2.90 -6.19
C LEU A 127 18.14 1.49 -6.56
N PHE A 128 17.42 0.77 -7.42
CA PHE A 128 17.79 -0.56 -7.86
C PHE A 128 19.11 -0.56 -8.62
N PHE A 129 19.27 0.33 -9.60
CA PHE A 129 20.50 0.42 -10.38
C PHE A 129 21.68 0.93 -9.55
N SER A 130 21.48 1.93 -8.70
CA SER A 130 22.51 2.45 -7.79
C SER A 130 22.99 1.34 -6.82
N MET A 131 22.07 0.52 -6.32
CA MET A 131 22.43 -0.60 -5.46
C MET A 131 23.26 -1.66 -6.20
N LEU A 132 22.91 -1.98 -7.44
CA LEU A 132 23.68 -2.93 -8.26
C LEU A 132 25.10 -2.40 -8.54
N GLU A 133 25.23 -1.12 -8.85
CA GLU A 133 26.50 -0.46 -9.11
C GLU A 133 27.39 -0.47 -7.85
N THR A 134 26.86 -0.01 -6.73
CA THR A 134 27.57 0.05 -5.43
C THR A 134 27.96 -1.34 -4.94
N GLY A 135 27.11 -2.34 -5.17
CA GLY A 135 27.38 -3.74 -4.78
C GLY A 135 28.34 -4.52 -5.70
N GLY A 136 28.77 -3.89 -6.80
CA GLY A 136 29.67 -4.53 -7.79
C GLY A 136 28.97 -5.55 -8.68
N GLY A 137 27.67 -5.38 -8.91
CA GLY A 137 26.83 -6.21 -9.78
C GLY A 137 26.06 -7.30 -9.03
N TYR A 138 25.05 -7.82 -9.72
CA TYR A 138 24.13 -8.82 -9.15
C TYR A 138 24.83 -10.09 -8.66
N GLU A 139 25.77 -10.61 -9.42
CA GLU A 139 26.49 -11.85 -9.08
C GLU A 139 27.30 -11.69 -7.79
N ARG A 140 27.99 -10.56 -7.63
CA ARG A 140 28.79 -10.29 -6.43
C ARG A 140 27.92 -10.15 -5.19
N ILE A 141 26.83 -9.43 -5.27
CA ILE A 141 25.85 -9.29 -4.18
C ILE A 141 25.30 -10.68 -3.82
N MET A 142 24.91 -11.47 -4.81
CA MET A 142 24.32 -12.79 -4.58
C MET A 142 25.33 -13.74 -3.94
N THR A 143 26.58 -13.76 -4.39
CA THR A 143 27.65 -14.57 -3.78
C THR A 143 27.90 -14.14 -2.34
N HIS A 144 27.89 -12.82 -2.05
CA HIS A 144 28.02 -12.31 -0.69
C HIS A 144 26.88 -12.79 0.22
N ILE A 145 25.64 -12.75 -0.27
CA ILE A 145 24.46 -13.23 0.48
C ILE A 145 24.56 -14.73 0.72
N GLN A 146 24.95 -15.52 -0.30
CA GLN A 146 25.11 -16.97 -0.17
C GLN A 146 26.15 -17.36 0.87
N THR A 147 27.24 -16.60 0.93
CA THR A 147 28.36 -16.90 1.84
C THR A 147 28.07 -16.43 3.27
N ASN A 148 27.57 -15.20 3.43
CA ASN A 148 27.46 -14.57 4.74
C ASN A 148 26.04 -14.66 5.37
N HIS A 149 25.01 -14.77 4.53
CA HIS A 149 23.61 -14.78 4.96
C HIS A 149 22.77 -15.84 4.25
N PRO A 150 23.17 -17.12 4.24
CA PRO A 150 22.47 -18.17 3.49
C PRO A 150 21.04 -18.41 3.98
N ASP A 151 20.74 -18.06 5.22
CA ASP A 151 19.41 -18.10 5.81
C ASP A 151 18.41 -17.15 5.13
N MET A 152 18.87 -16.10 4.47
CA MET A 152 18.02 -15.18 3.73
C MET A 152 17.51 -15.76 2.40
N LEU A 153 18.14 -16.77 1.87
CA LEU A 153 17.74 -17.44 0.63
C LEU A 153 16.61 -18.45 0.85
N GLU A 154 16.35 -18.81 2.09
CA GLU A 154 15.26 -19.72 2.44
C GLU A 154 13.98 -18.94 2.81
N PRO A 155 12.79 -19.45 2.44
CA PRO A 155 11.50 -18.74 2.67
C PRO A 155 11.24 -18.35 4.12
N LEU A 156 11.63 -19.21 5.07
CA LEU A 156 11.43 -19.01 6.52
C LEU A 156 12.73 -18.67 7.27
N SER A 157 13.78 -18.24 6.55
CA SER A 157 15.08 -17.86 7.13
C SER A 157 15.61 -18.90 8.11
N ARG A 158 15.60 -20.19 7.72
CA ARG A 158 15.99 -21.35 8.56
C ARG A 158 15.30 -21.43 9.92
N GLY A 159 13.99 -21.16 9.92
CA GLY A 159 13.19 -21.24 11.14
C GLY A 159 13.28 -20.01 12.07
N LYS A 160 14.04 -18.97 11.69
CA LYS A 160 14.03 -17.69 12.42
C LYS A 160 12.68 -16.97 12.34
N MET A 161 11.88 -17.26 11.31
CA MET A 161 10.52 -16.76 11.18
C MET A 161 9.54 -17.89 11.50
N PRO A 162 8.71 -17.77 12.56
CA PRO A 162 7.66 -18.75 12.86
C PRO A 162 6.64 -18.82 11.71
N ILE A 163 6.25 -20.04 11.35
CA ILE A 163 5.26 -20.29 10.30
C ILE A 163 3.94 -19.57 10.56
N SER A 164 3.52 -19.50 11.82
CA SER A 164 2.31 -18.79 12.23
C SER A 164 2.38 -17.30 11.91
N LEU A 165 3.52 -16.65 12.16
CA LEU A 165 3.73 -15.25 11.81
C LEU A 165 3.70 -15.04 10.30
N TYR A 166 4.33 -15.94 9.54
CA TYR A 166 4.36 -15.87 8.08
C TYR A 166 2.95 -15.99 7.47
N ILE A 167 2.17 -16.98 7.92
CA ILE A 167 0.78 -17.16 7.48
C ILE A 167 -0.09 -15.97 7.91
N SER A 168 0.09 -15.45 9.14
CA SER A 168 -0.65 -14.27 9.62
C SER A 168 -0.38 -13.04 8.74
N GLN A 169 0.84 -12.84 8.30
CA GLN A 169 1.19 -11.75 7.36
C GLN A 169 0.52 -11.95 5.99
N TRP A 170 0.47 -13.18 5.49
CA TRP A 170 -0.24 -13.49 4.25
C TRP A 170 -1.73 -13.19 4.33
N LEU A 171 -2.37 -13.58 5.45
CA LEU A 171 -3.77 -13.27 5.70
C LEU A 171 -4.00 -11.77 5.82
N LEU A 172 -3.13 -11.05 6.54
CA LEU A 172 -3.22 -9.61 6.71
C LEU A 172 -3.11 -8.88 5.37
N VAL A 173 -2.08 -9.19 4.59
CA VAL A 173 -1.83 -8.53 3.30
C VAL A 173 -2.82 -9.00 2.24
N GLY A 174 -3.18 -10.28 2.22
CA GLY A 174 -4.07 -10.87 1.23
C GLY A 174 -5.54 -10.57 1.49
N VAL A 175 -6.06 -11.00 2.63
CA VAL A 175 -7.50 -10.97 2.92
C VAL A 175 -7.94 -9.62 3.49
N CYS A 176 -7.21 -9.08 4.46
CA CYS A 176 -7.63 -7.85 5.11
C CYS A 176 -7.60 -6.63 4.16
N THR A 177 -6.70 -6.62 3.18
CA THR A 177 -6.63 -5.56 2.17
C THR A 177 -7.92 -5.45 1.33
N LEU A 178 -8.65 -6.56 1.13
CA LEU A 178 -9.94 -6.57 0.45
C LEU A 178 -11.00 -5.76 1.20
N ALA A 179 -10.98 -5.83 2.52
CA ALA A 179 -11.99 -5.23 3.40
C ALA A 179 -11.62 -3.81 3.86
N LEU A 180 -10.44 -3.30 3.52
CA LEU A 180 -10.04 -1.94 3.91
C LEU A 180 -10.99 -0.90 3.35
N PRO A 181 -11.49 0.05 4.18
CA PRO A 181 -12.41 1.10 3.74
C PRO A 181 -11.90 1.89 2.54
N GLN A 182 -10.59 2.14 2.47
CA GLN A 182 -9.95 2.81 1.32
C GLN A 182 -10.10 2.03 0.00
N SER A 183 -10.07 0.70 0.05
CA SER A 183 -10.29 -0.17 -1.13
C SER A 183 -11.74 -0.11 -1.58
N VAL A 184 -12.67 -0.08 -0.63
CA VAL A 184 -14.11 0.04 -0.90
C VAL A 184 -14.43 1.40 -1.51
N VAL A 185 -13.93 2.51 -0.95
CA VAL A 185 -14.14 3.88 -1.46
C VAL A 185 -13.61 4.01 -2.88
N ARG A 186 -12.45 3.44 -3.19
CA ARG A 186 -11.93 3.41 -4.56
C ARG A 186 -12.88 2.65 -5.50
N GLY A 187 -13.46 1.51 -5.08
CA GLY A 187 -14.47 0.77 -5.83
C GLY A 187 -15.73 1.57 -6.11
N ILE A 188 -16.18 2.41 -5.17
CA ILE A 188 -17.36 3.29 -5.32
C ILE A 188 -17.08 4.44 -6.30
N SER A 189 -15.85 4.98 -6.31
CA SER A 189 -15.49 6.22 -7.01
C SER A 189 -15.34 6.09 -8.53
N TYR A 190 -15.35 4.87 -9.11
CA TYR A 190 -15.15 4.68 -10.55
C TYR A 190 -16.36 5.15 -11.36
N LYS A 191 -16.09 5.92 -12.43
CA LYS A 191 -17.12 6.47 -13.32
C LYS A 191 -17.93 5.37 -14.05
N ASN A 192 -17.26 4.31 -14.51
CA ASN A 192 -17.90 3.21 -15.26
C ASN A 192 -17.07 1.92 -15.16
N THR A 193 -17.67 0.80 -15.59
CA THR A 193 -17.04 -0.53 -15.54
C THR A 193 -15.75 -0.62 -16.37
N LYS A 194 -15.67 0.11 -17.49
CA LYS A 194 -14.47 0.13 -18.34
C LYS A 194 -13.31 0.82 -17.63
N ALA A 195 -13.57 1.93 -16.95
CA ALA A 195 -12.55 2.62 -16.14
C ALA A 195 -12.03 1.72 -14.99
N LEU A 196 -12.93 0.99 -14.33
CA LEU A 196 -12.57 0.03 -13.29
C LEU A 196 -11.71 -1.11 -13.85
N HIS A 197 -12.06 -1.64 -15.01
CA HIS A 197 -11.30 -2.70 -15.67
C HIS A 197 -9.88 -2.25 -16.06
N ASN A 198 -9.76 -1.07 -16.65
CA ASN A 198 -8.47 -0.49 -16.99
C ASN A 198 -7.63 -0.23 -15.73
N ALA A 199 -8.23 0.31 -14.68
CA ALA A 199 -7.56 0.52 -13.41
C ALA A 199 -7.08 -0.79 -12.76
N MET A 200 -7.85 -1.87 -12.89
CA MET A 200 -7.46 -3.20 -12.44
C MET A 200 -6.21 -3.69 -13.18
N ILE A 201 -6.18 -3.62 -14.50
CA ILE A 201 -5.04 -4.07 -15.30
C ILE A 201 -3.80 -3.22 -15.00
N ILE A 202 -3.92 -1.89 -15.15
CA ILE A 202 -2.81 -0.97 -14.92
C ILE A 202 -2.32 -1.05 -13.47
N GLY A 203 -3.24 -1.05 -12.51
CA GLY A 203 -2.90 -1.14 -11.08
C GLY A 203 -2.20 -2.44 -10.74
N THR A 204 -2.66 -3.57 -11.28
CA THR A 204 -2.01 -4.87 -11.04
C THR A 204 -0.58 -4.89 -11.58
N VAL A 205 -0.37 -4.40 -12.81
CA VAL A 205 0.96 -4.37 -13.43
C VAL A 205 1.88 -3.38 -12.68
N VAL A 206 1.42 -2.16 -12.45
CA VAL A 206 2.24 -1.09 -11.84
C VAL A 206 2.58 -1.43 -10.39
N ILE A 207 1.58 -1.71 -9.56
CA ILE A 207 1.80 -1.98 -8.14
C ILE A 207 2.54 -3.32 -7.96
N GLY A 208 2.24 -4.30 -8.83
CA GLY A 208 2.97 -5.57 -8.85
C GLY A 208 4.44 -5.39 -9.13
N ALA A 209 4.78 -4.64 -10.17
CA ALA A 209 6.18 -4.34 -10.51
C ALA A 209 6.88 -3.57 -9.38
N MET A 210 6.24 -2.52 -8.86
CA MET A 210 6.78 -1.73 -7.75
C MET A 210 7.05 -2.58 -6.51
N THR A 211 6.10 -3.42 -6.12
CA THR A 211 6.22 -4.27 -4.93
C THR A 211 7.32 -5.32 -5.10
N LEU A 212 7.41 -5.92 -6.29
CA LEU A 212 8.47 -6.88 -6.60
C LEU A 212 9.85 -6.21 -6.58
N ILE A 213 10.02 -5.06 -7.24
CA ILE A 213 11.29 -4.33 -7.26
C ILE A 213 11.68 -3.89 -5.84
N ALA A 214 10.75 -3.31 -5.07
CA ALA A 214 11.03 -2.87 -3.71
C ALA A 214 11.44 -4.03 -2.79
N THR A 215 10.76 -5.19 -2.92
CA THR A 215 11.10 -6.38 -2.15
C THR A 215 12.46 -6.95 -2.57
N TRP A 216 12.75 -6.92 -3.87
CA TRP A 216 14.02 -7.36 -4.42
C TRP A 216 15.18 -6.48 -3.93
N ILE A 217 15.02 -5.16 -3.94
CA ILE A 217 15.96 -4.22 -3.33
C ILE A 217 16.21 -4.57 -1.86
N GLY A 218 15.14 -4.81 -1.09
CA GLY A 218 15.26 -5.18 0.32
C GLY A 218 15.95 -6.52 0.57
N VAL A 219 15.92 -7.45 -0.39
CA VAL A 219 16.68 -8.71 -0.30
C VAL A 219 18.16 -8.48 -0.62
N LEU A 220 18.45 -7.68 -1.63
CA LEU A 220 19.81 -7.43 -2.13
C LEU A 220 20.59 -6.36 -1.35
N SER A 221 19.93 -5.58 -0.48
CA SER A 221 20.56 -4.49 0.30
C SER A 221 21.39 -4.94 1.50
N LYS A 222 21.62 -6.24 1.67
CA LYS A 222 22.49 -6.85 2.68
C LYS A 222 23.82 -7.21 2.07
#